data_735130de18beded026eaccfbb17f2e25
#
_entry.id   735130de18beded026eaccfbb17f2e25
#
_cell.length_a   1.000
_cell.length_b   1.000
_cell.length_c   1.000
_cell.angle_alpha   90.00
_cell.angle_beta   90.00
_cell.angle_gamma   90.00
#
_symmetry.space_group_name_H-M   'P 1'
#
loop_
_entity.id
_entity.type
_entity.pdbx_description
1 polymer ?
#
loop_
_entity_poly.entity_id
_entity_poly.type
_entity_poly.pdbx_seq_one_letter_code
_entity_poly.pdbx_strand_id
1 'polypeptide(L)'
;HGVGAYIEQLKLCYVDYLEQWDFIKTFMPTAHIGSFNIQKYDEGGHFAGLHSERTGLNFLYRTLVWMTYLNDVTEGGETEFPMYGLNVKPEKGKTLIWPAEWTHAHSGGIVKKGNKYIITGWMHYPDDA
;
A
#
# COMPACT_ATOMS: atom_id res chain seq x y z
N HIS A 1 5.97 20.40 0.68
CA HIS A 1 5.38 20.52 -0.65
C HIS A 1 5.63 19.28 -1.51
N GLY A 2 6.66 18.52 -1.24
CA GLY A 2 6.86 17.25 -1.90
C GLY A 2 5.74 16.25 -1.63
N VAL A 3 5.21 16.26 -0.42
CA VAL A 3 4.08 15.40 -0.03
C VAL A 3 2.83 15.75 -0.82
N GLY A 4 2.55 17.04 -1.02
CA GLY A 4 1.39 17.45 -1.81
C GLY A 4 1.45 16.94 -3.24
N ALA A 5 2.61 17.05 -3.88
CA ALA A 5 2.82 16.54 -5.23
C ALA A 5 2.66 15.02 -5.28
N TYR A 6 3.16 14.31 -4.28
CA TYR A 6 2.99 12.85 -4.20
C TYR A 6 1.51 12.46 -4.09
N ILE A 7 0.77 13.13 -3.21
CA ILE A 7 -0.66 12.83 -3.02
C ILE A 7 -1.45 13.02 -4.32
N GLU A 8 -1.14 14.05 -5.10
CA GLU A 8 -1.79 14.24 -6.40
C GLU A 8 -1.50 13.07 -7.35
N GLN A 9 -0.28 12.55 -7.36
CA GLN A 9 0.06 11.38 -8.16
C GLN A 9 -0.65 10.12 -7.63
N LEU A 10 -0.74 9.96 -6.32
CA LEU A 10 -1.47 8.85 -5.72
C LEU A 10 -2.94 8.86 -6.13
N LYS A 11 -3.56 10.02 -6.17
CA LYS A 11 -4.96 10.17 -6.62
C LYS A 11 -5.13 9.73 -8.07
N LEU A 12 -4.14 9.99 -8.93
CA LEU A 12 -4.15 9.51 -10.31
C LEU A 12 -4.05 7.98 -10.36
N CYS A 13 -3.22 7.39 -9.50
CA CYS A 13 -3.15 5.94 -9.37
C CYS A 13 -4.49 5.35 -8.94
N TYR A 14 -5.20 6.04 -8.06
CA TYR A 14 -6.52 5.60 -7.64
C TYR A 14 -7.54 5.64 -8.78
N VAL A 15 -7.49 6.68 -9.61
CA VAL A 15 -8.34 6.77 -10.80
C VAL A 15 -8.10 5.54 -11.71
N ASP A 16 -6.84 5.18 -11.92
CA ASP A 16 -6.47 3.99 -12.69
C ASP A 16 -7.00 2.71 -12.04
N TYR A 17 -6.89 2.60 -10.72
CA TYR A 17 -7.42 1.47 -9.96
C TYR A 17 -8.93 1.33 -10.16
N LEU A 18 -9.67 2.44 -10.15
CA LEU A 18 -11.12 2.46 -10.35
C LEU A 18 -11.52 2.00 -11.77
N GLU A 19 -10.67 2.19 -12.76
CA GLU A 19 -10.93 1.69 -14.12
C GLU A 19 -10.96 0.16 -14.14
N GLN A 20 -10.20 -0.48 -13.27
CA GLN A 20 -10.14 -1.94 -13.17
C GLN A 20 -11.22 -2.50 -12.24
N TRP A 21 -11.58 -1.75 -11.21
CA TRP A 21 -12.48 -2.21 -10.14
C TRP A 21 -13.61 -1.19 -9.96
N ASP A 22 -14.40 -1.03 -10.98
CA ASP A 22 -15.36 0.08 -11.08
C ASP A 22 -16.50 0.03 -10.07
N PHE A 23 -16.79 -1.14 -9.47
CA PHE A 23 -17.80 -1.22 -8.42
C PHE A 23 -17.50 -0.25 -7.27
N ILE A 24 -16.23 -0.02 -6.97
CA ILE A 24 -15.82 0.89 -5.89
C ILE A 24 -16.34 2.31 -6.12
N LYS A 25 -16.51 2.71 -7.37
CA LYS A 25 -17.06 4.03 -7.73
C LYS A 25 -18.44 4.27 -7.13
N THR A 26 -19.18 3.20 -6.84
CA THR A 26 -20.55 3.32 -6.31
C THR A 26 -20.58 3.88 -4.89
N PHE A 27 -19.51 3.72 -4.12
CA PHE A 27 -19.45 4.21 -2.74
C PHE A 27 -18.20 5.03 -2.43
N MET A 28 -17.17 4.98 -3.26
CA MET A 28 -15.93 5.72 -3.03
C MET A 28 -15.35 6.23 -4.35
N PRO A 29 -16.06 7.17 -5.02
CA PRO A 29 -15.62 7.68 -6.33
C PRO A 29 -14.36 8.55 -6.25
N THR A 30 -14.03 9.07 -5.06
CA THR A 30 -12.80 9.85 -4.84
C THR A 30 -12.01 9.22 -3.70
N ALA A 31 -10.70 9.38 -3.71
CA ALA A 31 -9.84 8.84 -2.67
C ALA A 31 -10.01 9.64 -1.37
N HIS A 32 -10.25 8.93 -0.27
CA HIS A 32 -10.25 9.49 1.08
C HIS A 32 -8.99 9.00 1.77
N ILE A 33 -7.91 9.78 1.67
CA ILE A 33 -6.60 9.39 2.16
C ILE A 33 -6.50 9.74 3.64
N GLY A 34 -6.24 8.70 4.45
CA GLY A 34 -6.07 8.84 5.88
C GLY A 34 -4.61 9.03 6.29
N SER A 35 -4.29 8.56 7.48
CA SER A 35 -2.93 8.63 8.01
C SER A 35 -1.96 7.82 7.15
N PHE A 36 -0.74 8.29 7.05
CA PHE A 36 0.32 7.59 6.32
C PHE A 36 1.66 7.86 6.99
N ASN A 37 2.67 7.06 6.63
CA ASN A 37 4.01 7.25 7.15
C ASN A 37 5.05 6.84 6.11
N ILE A 38 6.28 7.28 6.35
CA ILE A 38 7.44 6.86 5.55
C ILE A 38 8.23 5.90 6.44
N GLN A 39 8.59 4.76 5.88
CA GLN A 39 9.31 3.71 6.58
C GLN A 39 10.63 3.43 5.88
N LYS A 40 11.67 3.19 6.68
CA LYS A 40 12.98 2.79 6.19
C LYS A 40 13.32 1.40 6.73
N TYR A 41 13.79 0.55 5.84
CA TYR A 41 14.30 -0.78 6.20
C TYR A 41 15.76 -0.87 5.76
N ASP A 42 16.65 -1.10 6.72
CA ASP A 42 18.06 -1.38 6.45
C ASP A 42 18.26 -2.84 6.03
N GLU A 43 19.46 -3.19 5.58
CA GLU A 43 19.76 -4.59 5.27
C GLU A 43 19.41 -5.48 6.47
N GLY A 44 18.76 -6.59 6.18
CA GLY A 44 18.24 -7.51 7.21
C GLY A 44 16.88 -7.13 7.75
N GLY A 45 16.41 -5.92 7.49
CA GLY A 45 15.10 -5.46 7.95
C GLY A 45 13.97 -6.06 7.11
N HIS A 46 12.82 -6.28 7.76
CA HIS A 46 11.65 -6.80 7.08
C HIS A 46 10.40 -6.60 7.94
N PHE A 47 9.25 -6.78 7.33
CA PHE A 47 7.97 -6.87 8.04
C PHE A 47 7.48 -8.32 7.86
N ALA A 48 8.01 -9.22 8.68
CA ALA A 48 7.87 -10.66 8.49
C ALA A 48 6.46 -11.20 8.77
N GLY A 49 5.71 -10.54 9.64
CA GLY A 49 4.39 -11.02 10.02
C GLY A 49 3.40 -10.96 8.87
N LEU A 50 2.81 -12.10 8.53
CA LEU A 50 1.68 -12.10 7.59
C LEU A 50 0.51 -11.42 8.26
N HIS A 51 -0.03 -10.37 7.64
CA HIS A 51 -1.09 -9.55 8.24
C HIS A 51 -2.00 -8.95 7.19
N SER A 52 -3.15 -8.48 7.64
CA SER A 52 -4.03 -7.61 6.87
C SER A 52 -4.35 -6.37 7.70
N GLU A 53 -5.06 -5.41 7.11
CA GLU A 53 -5.19 -4.07 7.69
C GLU A 53 -6.51 -3.83 8.43
N ARG A 54 -7.45 -4.79 8.38
CA ARG A 54 -8.77 -4.67 9.01
C ARG A 54 -9.07 -5.86 9.91
N THR A 55 -8.16 -6.10 10.87
CA THR A 55 -8.27 -7.26 11.75
C THR A 55 -8.98 -6.96 13.08
N GLY A 56 -9.54 -5.78 13.23
CA GLY A 56 -10.23 -5.40 14.47
C GLY A 56 -11.21 -4.26 14.24
N LEU A 57 -12.11 -4.08 15.19
CA LEU A 57 -13.17 -3.06 15.10
C LEU A 57 -12.61 -1.64 14.91
N ASN A 58 -11.45 -1.36 15.49
CA ASN A 58 -10.83 -0.02 15.38
C ASN A 58 -10.32 0.31 13.99
N PHE A 59 -10.27 -0.67 13.09
CA PHE A 59 -9.71 -0.50 11.75
C PHE A 59 -10.74 -0.69 10.63
N LEU A 60 -12.04 -0.76 10.98
CA LEU A 60 -13.09 -1.00 9.98
C LEU A 60 -13.21 0.12 8.96
N TYR A 61 -12.76 1.33 9.28
CA TYR A 61 -12.80 2.46 8.36
C TYR A 61 -11.87 2.31 7.16
N ARG A 62 -10.88 1.41 7.23
CA ARG A 62 -9.91 1.19 6.16
C ARG A 62 -10.53 0.38 5.03
N THR A 63 -10.45 0.91 3.80
CA THR A 63 -10.96 0.23 2.60
C THR A 63 -9.81 -0.37 1.81
N LEU A 64 -8.83 0.46 1.52
CA LEU A 64 -7.68 0.11 0.68
C LEU A 64 -6.38 0.47 1.37
N VAL A 65 -5.34 -0.27 1.03
CA VAL A 65 -3.95 0.06 1.37
C VAL A 65 -3.30 0.61 0.13
N TRP A 66 -2.44 1.60 0.31
CA TRP A 66 -1.60 2.10 -0.77
C TRP A 66 -0.16 2.17 -0.29
N MET A 67 0.75 1.93 -1.20
CA MET A 67 2.17 1.95 -0.89
C MET A 67 2.96 2.27 -2.15
N THR A 68 3.97 3.12 -2.01
CA THR A 68 4.89 3.41 -3.10
C THR A 68 6.32 3.14 -2.64
N TYR A 69 7.09 2.45 -3.46
CA TYR A 69 8.52 2.30 -3.23
C TYR A 69 9.21 3.61 -3.61
N LEU A 70 10.01 4.14 -2.69
CA LEU A 70 10.67 5.43 -2.90
C LEU A 70 12.06 5.29 -3.51
N ASN A 71 12.57 4.07 -3.59
CA ASN A 71 13.86 3.80 -4.19
C ASN A 71 13.89 2.39 -4.79
N ASP A 72 14.90 2.12 -5.62
CA ASP A 72 15.19 0.77 -6.08
C ASP A 72 15.90 0.02 -4.96
N VAL A 73 15.58 -1.24 -4.77
CA VAL A 73 16.27 -2.12 -3.83
C VAL A 73 17.07 -3.14 -4.63
N THR A 74 18.34 -3.27 -4.32
CA THR A 74 19.26 -4.11 -5.09
C THR A 74 18.85 -5.58 -5.02
N GLU A 75 18.49 -6.06 -3.82
CA GLU A 75 18.09 -7.46 -3.63
C GLU A 75 17.19 -7.59 -2.40
N GLY A 76 16.09 -8.33 -2.57
CA GLY A 76 15.12 -8.57 -1.50
C GLY A 76 14.11 -7.42 -1.34
N GLY A 77 13.45 -7.39 -0.21
CA GLY A 77 12.50 -6.35 0.15
C GLY A 77 11.15 -6.42 -0.56
N GLU A 78 10.84 -7.52 -1.22
CA GLU A 78 9.57 -7.69 -1.94
C GLU A 78 8.38 -7.58 -1.00
N THR A 79 7.27 -7.08 -1.51
CA THR A 79 5.97 -7.20 -0.86
C THR A 79 5.36 -8.51 -1.31
N GLU A 80 5.04 -9.37 -0.35
CA GLU A 80 4.62 -10.75 -0.62
C GLU A 80 3.16 -10.94 -0.31
N PHE A 81 2.42 -11.48 -1.28
CA PHE A 81 1.00 -11.83 -1.14
C PHE A 81 0.88 -13.34 -1.34
N PRO A 82 1.09 -14.15 -0.28
CA PRO A 82 1.19 -15.61 -0.42
C PRO A 82 -0.06 -16.26 -1.01
N MET A 83 -1.26 -15.73 -0.72
CA MET A 83 -2.50 -16.28 -1.28
C MET A 83 -2.52 -16.28 -2.80
N TYR A 84 -1.79 -15.36 -3.41
CA TYR A 84 -1.77 -15.21 -4.88
C TYR A 84 -0.46 -15.65 -5.48
N GLY A 85 0.48 -16.13 -4.67
CA GLY A 85 1.81 -16.47 -5.13
C GLY A 85 2.53 -15.27 -5.75
N LEU A 86 2.24 -14.08 -5.27
CA LEU A 86 2.74 -12.83 -5.86
C LEU A 86 3.77 -12.19 -4.95
N ASN A 87 4.94 -11.91 -5.51
CA ASN A 87 6.00 -11.15 -4.86
C ASN A 87 6.29 -9.93 -5.73
N VAL A 88 6.08 -8.75 -5.16
CA VAL A 88 6.26 -7.51 -5.89
C VAL A 88 7.63 -6.92 -5.58
N LYS A 89 8.44 -6.80 -6.62
CA LYS A 89 9.80 -6.26 -6.50
C LYS A 89 9.78 -4.77 -6.25
N PRO A 90 10.55 -4.27 -5.27
CA PRO A 90 10.67 -2.83 -5.06
C PRO A 90 11.36 -2.14 -6.23
N GLU A 91 10.66 -1.20 -6.82
CA GLU A 91 11.20 -0.35 -7.88
C GLU A 91 10.72 1.08 -7.63
N LYS A 92 11.64 2.03 -7.71
CA LYS A 92 11.34 3.44 -7.43
C LYS A 92 10.12 3.92 -8.22
N GLY A 93 9.16 4.49 -7.53
CA GLY A 93 7.94 5.03 -8.13
C GLY A 93 6.82 4.03 -8.34
N LYS A 94 7.06 2.73 -8.13
CA LYS A 94 6.02 1.72 -8.26
C LYS A 94 5.03 1.87 -7.11
N THR A 95 3.76 2.01 -7.43
CA THR A 95 2.67 2.14 -6.46
C THR A 95 1.78 0.92 -6.50
N LEU A 96 1.45 0.40 -5.33
CA LEU A 96 0.53 -0.70 -5.13
C LEU A 96 -0.71 -0.18 -4.42
N ILE A 97 -1.87 -0.66 -4.84
CA ILE A 97 -3.14 -0.41 -4.15
C ILE A 97 -3.84 -1.77 -4.05
N TRP A 98 -4.28 -2.12 -2.83
CA TRP A 98 -4.98 -3.39 -2.63
C TRP A 98 -6.01 -3.27 -1.52
N PRO A 99 -7.01 -4.17 -1.49
CA PRO A 99 -8.01 -4.18 -0.41
C PRO A 99 -7.38 -4.42 0.95
N ALA A 100 -7.86 -3.70 1.96
CA ALA A 100 -7.37 -3.82 3.34
C ALA A 100 -7.90 -5.07 4.05
N GLU A 101 -8.34 -6.08 3.32
CA GLU A 101 -9.03 -7.25 3.81
C GLU A 101 -8.11 -8.44 4.03
N TRP A 102 -8.61 -9.43 4.79
CA TRP A 102 -7.90 -10.69 5.03
C TRP A 102 -7.59 -11.45 3.74
N THR A 103 -8.36 -11.19 2.67
CA THR A 103 -8.13 -11.77 1.34
C THR A 103 -6.82 -11.33 0.71
N HIS A 104 -6.21 -10.27 1.24
CA HIS A 104 -4.95 -9.71 0.75
C HIS A 104 -3.93 -9.62 1.88
N ALA A 105 -3.86 -10.66 2.70
CA ALA A 105 -2.81 -10.75 3.71
C ALA A 105 -1.45 -10.72 3.02
N HIS A 106 -0.52 -9.98 3.61
CA HIS A 106 0.78 -9.71 3.00
C HIS A 106 1.87 -9.58 4.05
N SER A 107 3.10 -9.62 3.60
CA SER A 107 4.28 -9.41 4.44
C SER A 107 5.37 -8.72 3.62
N GLY A 108 6.37 -8.16 4.29
CA GLY A 108 7.54 -7.59 3.65
C GLY A 108 8.72 -8.54 3.77
N GLY A 109 9.33 -8.89 2.64
CA GLY A 109 10.49 -9.74 2.60
C GLY A 109 11.75 -9.04 3.12
N ILE A 110 12.75 -9.84 3.49
CA ILE A 110 14.01 -9.33 3.99
C ILE A 110 14.72 -8.50 2.92
N VAL A 111 15.20 -7.31 3.30
CA VAL A 111 16.09 -6.50 2.46
C VAL A 111 17.47 -7.18 2.52
N LYS A 112 17.85 -7.82 1.45
CA LYS A 112 19.11 -8.59 1.40
C LYS A 112 20.30 -7.70 1.08
N LYS A 113 20.07 -6.64 0.29
CA LYS A 113 21.14 -5.75 -0.14
C LYS A 113 20.58 -4.35 -0.38
N GLY A 114 21.19 -3.34 0.25
CA GLY A 114 20.76 -1.95 0.14
C GLY A 114 19.75 -1.55 1.22
N ASN A 115 19.05 -0.48 0.98
CA ASN A 115 17.99 0.04 1.85
C ASN A 115 16.68 0.04 1.11
N LYS A 116 15.58 -0.05 1.86
CA LYS A 116 14.23 0.10 1.29
C LYS A 116 13.53 1.25 1.99
N TYR A 117 13.03 2.19 1.18
CA TYR A 117 12.16 3.27 1.65
C TYR A 117 10.80 3.12 1.02
N ILE A 118 9.75 3.22 1.82
CA ILE A 118 8.38 3.21 1.32
C ILE A 118 7.60 4.36 1.96
N ILE A 119 6.58 4.83 1.24
CA ILE A 119 5.52 5.63 1.82
C ILE A 119 4.26 4.80 1.72
N THR A 120 3.52 4.67 2.82
CA THR A 120 2.36 3.79 2.89
C THR A 120 1.29 4.34 3.81
N GLY A 121 0.06 4.01 3.50
CA GLY A 121 -1.10 4.42 4.28
C GLY A 121 -2.36 3.73 3.80
N TRP A 122 -3.49 4.32 4.16
CA TRP A 122 -4.80 3.73 3.88
C TRP A 122 -5.71 4.76 3.24
N MET A 123 -6.67 4.25 2.46
CA MET A 123 -7.86 4.99 2.06
C MET A 123 -8.99 4.48 2.92
N HIS A 124 -9.79 5.40 3.45
CA HIS A 124 -10.91 5.04 4.32
C HIS A 124 -12.24 5.24 3.59
N TYR A 125 -13.27 4.61 4.14
CA TYR A 125 -14.63 4.84 3.64
C TYR A 125 -14.99 6.31 3.74
N PRO A 126 -15.86 6.81 2.86
CA PRO A 126 -16.38 8.17 3.01
C PRO A 126 -17.21 8.28 4.28
N ASP A 127 -17.30 9.50 4.80
CA ASP A 127 -18.17 9.76 5.94
C ASP A 127 -19.62 9.49 5.56
N ASP A 128 -20.39 9.03 6.52
CA ASP A 128 -21.84 8.87 6.31
C ASP A 128 -22.50 10.24 6.07
N ALA A 129 -23.42 10.25 5.17
CA ALA A 129 -24.15 11.46 4.84
C ALA A 129 -25.14 11.86 5.95
#